data_fcf3ea5be54ef1a30b3738037d07b2b9
#
_entry.id   fcf3ea5be54ef1a30b3738037d07b2b9
#
_cell.length_a   1.000
_cell.length_b   1.000
_cell.length_c   1.000
_cell.angle_alpha   90.00
_cell.angle_beta   90.00
_cell.angle_gamma   90.00
#
_symmetry.space_group_name_H-M   'P 1'
#
loop_
_entity.id
_entity.type
_entity.pdbx_description
1 polymer ?
#
loop_
_entity_poly.entity_id
_entity_poly.type
_entity_poly.pdbx_seq_one_letter_code
_entity_poly.pdbx_strand_id
1 'polypeptide(L)'
;CEAALALPLAGPWRDAADAVLADISWDRTFAAMDRLVGTAVQRARAARADAANDERPAAPAVRSPSRPAYDVLVVGAGFAGAVLAERLAAGSGKRVLVVDRRDHIAGNAYDHLDDAGVLVHRYGPHIFHTNSQQVVDYLSRFTQWRPYEHRVLASVGDKLLPMPINRTTLNLLYGLDLADEADAAAFLAARAETVETVRTSEDVVVAAVGRELYETFFRGYTRKQWGLDPSELDKSVTARVPTRTSTDDRYFQDSFQAMPAEGYTAMFKRMLDHPGITVETSVDFRDLGDVAAEHTVFTGPIDEFFDYRFGKLPYRCLAFRHETHDSERFQPVGVVNYPSEDVPYTRITEYKHLTGQIHPKTSLTYEFPCDEGDPYYPVPRAENQAIYRQY
;
A
#
# COMPACT_ATOMS: atom_id res chain seq x y z
N CYS A 1 -22.12 -2.33 -5.89
CA CYS A 1 -21.44 -1.45 -6.88
C CYS A 1 -22.37 -0.96 -7.97
N GLU A 2 -23.22 -1.80 -8.60
CA GLU A 2 -24.17 -1.34 -9.64
C GLU A 2 -25.11 -0.23 -9.16
N ALA A 3 -25.63 -0.31 -7.93
CA ALA A 3 -26.46 0.74 -7.36
C ALA A 3 -25.68 2.08 -7.16
N ALA A 4 -24.38 2.03 -6.95
CA ALA A 4 -23.55 3.23 -6.81
C ALA A 4 -23.15 3.82 -8.17
N LEU A 5 -22.98 2.98 -9.21
CA LEU A 5 -22.71 3.42 -10.60
C LEU A 5 -23.93 3.97 -11.30
N ALA A 6 -25.13 3.59 -10.87
CA ALA A 6 -26.41 4.11 -11.38
C ALA A 6 -26.86 5.40 -10.68
N LEU A 7 -26.13 5.88 -9.66
CA LEU A 7 -26.49 7.10 -8.95
C LEU A 7 -26.09 8.35 -9.75
N PRO A 8 -26.93 9.38 -9.82
CA PRO A 8 -26.58 10.64 -10.49
C PRO A 8 -25.30 11.22 -9.92
N LEU A 9 -24.46 11.86 -10.75
CA LEU A 9 -23.22 12.52 -10.35
C LEU A 9 -23.41 13.65 -9.30
N ALA A 10 -24.65 14.02 -8.99
CA ALA A 10 -25.03 14.92 -7.91
C ALA A 10 -26.30 14.41 -7.22
N GLY A 11 -26.38 14.50 -5.88
CA GLY A 11 -27.55 14.11 -5.10
C GLY A 11 -27.25 13.79 -3.64
N PRO A 12 -28.30 13.58 -2.79
CA PRO A 12 -28.17 13.38 -1.34
C PRO A 12 -27.21 12.26 -0.91
N TRP A 13 -27.00 11.26 -1.76
CA TRP A 13 -26.08 10.16 -1.51
C TRP A 13 -24.60 10.63 -1.55
N ARG A 14 -24.30 11.60 -2.46
CA ARG A 14 -22.97 12.20 -2.58
C ARG A 14 -22.68 13.06 -1.37
N ASP A 15 -23.63 13.87 -0.94
CA ASP A 15 -23.52 14.69 0.27
C ASP A 15 -23.30 13.79 1.50
N ALA A 16 -23.99 12.62 1.56
CA ALA A 16 -23.78 11.64 2.61
C ALA A 16 -22.40 10.94 2.52
N ALA A 17 -21.94 10.63 1.32
CA ALA A 17 -20.60 10.07 1.09
C ALA A 17 -19.51 11.10 1.39
N ASP A 18 -19.67 12.33 0.94
CA ASP A 18 -18.75 13.44 1.22
C ASP A 18 -18.74 13.78 2.72
N ALA A 19 -19.88 13.67 3.42
CA ALA A 19 -19.95 13.81 4.87
C ALA A 19 -19.19 12.71 5.61
N VAL A 20 -19.30 11.45 5.16
CA VAL A 20 -18.52 10.32 5.70
C VAL A 20 -17.03 10.50 5.40
N LEU A 21 -16.68 10.91 4.17
CA LEU A 21 -15.29 11.16 3.77
C LEU A 21 -14.70 12.39 4.48
N ALA A 22 -15.50 13.42 4.75
CA ALA A 22 -15.07 14.55 5.57
C ALA A 22 -14.75 14.15 7.02
N ASP A 23 -15.39 13.10 7.53
CA ASP A 23 -15.09 12.55 8.86
C ASP A 23 -13.82 11.66 8.87
N ILE A 24 -13.32 11.24 7.71
CA ILE A 24 -12.09 10.42 7.56
C ILE A 24 -10.91 11.29 7.06
N SER A 25 -10.90 12.59 7.37
CA SER A 25 -9.75 13.43 7.03
C SER A 25 -8.52 13.06 7.87
N TRP A 26 -7.32 13.16 7.28
CA TRP A 26 -6.05 12.94 7.97
C TRP A 26 -5.92 13.84 9.21
N ASP A 27 -6.37 15.10 9.14
CA ASP A 27 -6.35 16.01 10.29
C ASP A 27 -7.28 15.55 11.41
N ARG A 28 -8.45 14.98 11.08
CA ARG A 28 -9.36 14.39 12.07
C ARG A 28 -8.83 13.09 12.65
N THR A 29 -8.26 12.24 11.80
CA THR A 29 -7.60 11.01 12.24
C THR A 29 -6.42 11.36 13.15
N PHE A 30 -5.57 12.31 12.76
CA PHE A 30 -4.48 12.81 13.58
C PHE A 30 -4.99 13.44 14.87
N ALA A 31 -5.99 14.33 14.81
CA ALA A 31 -6.58 14.94 16.01
C ALA A 31 -7.25 13.90 16.93
N ALA A 32 -7.81 12.82 16.37
CA ALA A 32 -8.32 11.70 17.16
C ALA A 32 -7.18 10.92 17.83
N MET A 33 -6.11 10.64 17.11
CA MET A 33 -4.90 9.99 17.64
C MET A 33 -4.24 10.86 18.71
N ASP A 34 -4.07 12.16 18.49
CA ASP A 34 -3.49 13.10 19.45
C ASP A 34 -4.35 13.21 20.73
N ARG A 35 -5.69 13.22 20.59
CA ARG A 35 -6.61 13.16 21.74
C ARG A 35 -6.50 11.84 22.51
N LEU A 36 -6.41 10.70 21.82
CA LEU A 36 -6.26 9.39 22.45
C LEU A 36 -4.93 9.30 23.21
N VAL A 37 -3.83 9.72 22.59
CA VAL A 37 -2.51 9.79 23.22
C VAL A 37 -2.55 10.77 24.41
N GLY A 38 -3.10 11.97 24.23
CA GLY A 38 -3.26 12.96 25.31
C GLY A 38 -4.11 12.45 26.48
N THR A 39 -5.22 11.77 26.20
CA THR A 39 -6.09 11.17 27.22
C THR A 39 -5.38 10.05 27.97
N ALA A 40 -4.65 9.19 27.26
CA ALA A 40 -3.88 8.10 27.87
C ALA A 40 -2.74 8.67 28.76
N VAL A 41 -2.05 9.72 28.30
CA VAL A 41 -1.04 10.44 29.10
C VAL A 41 -1.67 11.02 30.37
N GLN A 42 -2.83 11.67 30.27
CA GLN A 42 -3.53 12.24 31.45
C GLN A 42 -3.96 11.14 32.45
N ARG A 43 -4.52 10.01 31.95
CA ARG A 43 -4.90 8.88 32.79
C ARG A 43 -3.69 8.25 33.50
N ALA A 44 -2.58 8.07 32.79
CA ALA A 44 -1.35 7.55 33.38
C ALA A 44 -0.78 8.49 34.46
N ARG A 45 -0.87 9.83 34.24
CA ARG A 45 -0.47 10.83 35.23
C ARG A 45 -1.38 10.83 36.46
N ALA A 46 -2.71 10.73 36.27
CA ALA A 46 -3.66 10.63 37.37
C ALA A 46 -3.45 9.37 38.22
N ALA A 47 -3.30 8.20 37.58
CA ALA A 47 -3.01 6.97 38.28
C ALA A 47 -1.69 6.99 39.06
N ARG A 48 -0.67 7.70 38.56
CA ARG A 48 0.60 7.93 39.29
C ARG A 48 0.44 8.92 40.45
N ALA A 49 -0.42 9.92 40.32
CA ALA A 49 -0.72 10.87 41.40
C ALA A 49 -1.50 10.18 42.53
N ASP A 50 -2.47 9.33 42.18
CA ASP A 50 -3.22 8.53 43.18
C ASP A 50 -2.33 7.51 43.91
N ALA A 51 -1.41 6.87 43.20
CA ALA A 51 -0.42 5.96 43.82
C ALA A 51 0.60 6.70 44.72
N ALA A 52 0.83 7.99 44.52
CA ALA A 52 1.71 8.81 45.35
C ALA A 52 1.04 9.29 46.63
N ASN A 53 -0.31 9.25 46.71
CA ASN A 53 -1.09 9.65 47.90
C ASN A 53 -1.40 8.51 48.89
N ASP A 54 -0.99 7.28 48.56
CA ASP A 54 -1.16 6.14 49.50
C ASP A 54 0.01 6.16 50.50
N GLU A 55 -0.24 6.72 51.69
CA GLU A 55 0.74 6.85 52.77
C GLU A 55 1.20 5.47 53.28
N ARG A 56 2.28 4.93 52.70
CA ARG A 56 3.11 3.91 53.35
C ARG A 56 4.38 4.52 53.95
N PRO A 57 4.82 4.06 55.14
CA PRO A 57 5.98 4.66 55.78
C PRO A 57 7.25 4.52 54.95
N ALA A 58 8.05 5.56 54.99
CA ALA A 58 9.24 5.81 54.17
C ALA A 58 10.20 4.62 54.08
N ALA A 59 10.24 4.00 52.91
CA ALA A 59 11.39 3.24 52.45
C ALA A 59 12.48 4.22 51.91
N PRO A 60 13.79 3.84 51.91
CA PRO A 60 14.88 4.75 51.58
C PRO A 60 14.70 5.35 50.18
N ALA A 61 15.08 6.64 50.07
CA ALA A 61 14.89 7.49 48.91
C ALA A 61 15.11 6.78 47.57
N VAL A 62 14.02 6.34 46.94
CA VAL A 62 13.99 5.94 45.57
C VAL A 62 14.14 7.23 44.75
N ARG A 63 15.20 7.33 43.94
CA ARG A 63 15.38 8.40 42.98
C ARG A 63 14.09 8.66 42.25
N SER A 64 13.61 9.91 42.22
CA SER A 64 12.45 10.32 41.41
C SER A 64 12.60 9.71 40.02
N PRO A 65 11.55 9.06 39.47
CA PRO A 65 11.65 8.50 38.13
C PRO A 65 12.03 9.65 37.19
N SER A 66 13.22 9.55 36.57
CA SER A 66 13.63 10.50 35.54
C SER A 66 12.53 10.51 34.47
N ARG A 67 12.14 11.69 33.99
CA ARG A 67 11.19 11.83 32.88
C ARG A 67 11.59 10.83 31.79
N PRO A 68 10.66 10.07 31.20
CA PRO A 68 10.96 9.14 30.10
C PRO A 68 11.80 9.83 29.03
N ALA A 69 12.77 9.11 28.46
CA ALA A 69 13.64 9.66 27.42
C ALA A 69 12.81 10.12 26.20
N TYR A 70 11.70 9.43 25.95
CA TYR A 70 10.76 9.71 24.86
C TYR A 70 9.32 9.80 25.38
N ASP A 71 8.52 10.62 24.69
CA ASP A 71 7.09 10.72 24.97
C ASP A 71 6.34 9.60 24.20
N VAL A 72 6.82 9.25 22.98
CA VAL A 72 6.21 8.20 22.15
C VAL A 72 7.29 7.33 21.51
N LEU A 73 7.10 6.01 21.58
CA LEU A 73 7.79 5.01 20.78
C LEU A 73 6.91 4.65 19.57
N VAL A 74 7.44 4.79 18.37
CA VAL A 74 6.79 4.38 17.11
C VAL A 74 7.56 3.20 16.56
N VAL A 75 6.88 2.06 16.41
CA VAL A 75 7.45 0.84 15.85
C VAL A 75 7.05 0.73 14.38
N GLY A 76 8.03 0.81 13.49
CA GLY A 76 7.90 0.83 12.04
C GLY A 76 8.19 2.22 11.46
N ALA A 77 9.20 2.31 10.59
CA ALA A 77 9.63 3.53 9.89
C ALA A 77 9.05 3.64 8.45
N GLY A 78 7.95 2.94 8.18
CA GLY A 78 7.17 3.09 6.94
C GLY A 78 6.30 4.34 6.96
N PHE A 79 5.40 4.50 5.95
CA PHE A 79 4.53 5.68 5.84
C PHE A 79 3.76 5.99 7.12
N ALA A 80 3.09 5.00 7.71
CA ALA A 80 2.28 5.22 8.91
C ALA A 80 3.12 5.76 10.07
N GLY A 81 4.26 5.12 10.36
CA GLY A 81 5.11 5.53 11.47
C GLY A 81 5.83 6.86 11.23
N ALA A 82 6.36 7.08 10.03
CA ALA A 82 7.08 8.30 9.71
C ALA A 82 6.17 9.54 9.73
N VAL A 83 4.97 9.44 9.14
CA VAL A 83 3.96 10.52 9.18
C VAL A 83 3.53 10.81 10.61
N LEU A 84 3.26 9.77 11.40
CA LEU A 84 2.89 9.95 12.80
C LEU A 84 4.03 10.61 13.61
N ALA A 85 5.26 10.15 13.45
CA ALA A 85 6.41 10.71 14.15
C ALA A 85 6.60 12.19 13.82
N GLU A 86 6.54 12.56 12.54
CA GLU A 86 6.63 13.96 12.11
C GLU A 86 5.50 14.80 12.70
N ARG A 87 4.25 14.32 12.63
CA ARG A 87 3.10 15.06 13.19
C ARG A 87 3.19 15.24 14.70
N LEU A 88 3.62 14.23 15.43
CA LEU A 88 3.82 14.30 16.88
C LEU A 88 4.95 15.25 17.25
N ALA A 89 6.06 15.20 16.55
CA ALA A 89 7.21 16.05 16.84
C ALA A 89 6.96 17.50 16.42
N ALA A 90 6.64 17.74 15.14
CA ALA A 90 6.47 19.08 14.59
C ALA A 90 5.15 19.73 15.02
N GLY A 91 4.06 18.96 15.18
CA GLY A 91 2.73 19.49 15.53
C GLY A 91 2.48 19.59 17.02
N SER A 92 3.04 18.69 17.84
CA SER A 92 2.73 18.61 19.28
C SER A 92 3.99 18.70 20.17
N GLY A 93 5.18 18.93 19.61
CA GLY A 93 6.42 19.07 20.36
C GLY A 93 6.84 17.82 21.14
N LYS A 94 6.38 16.65 20.72
CA LYS A 94 6.70 15.38 21.38
C LYS A 94 8.10 14.89 20.99
N ARG A 95 8.77 14.22 21.93
CA ARG A 95 10.00 13.49 21.64
C ARG A 95 9.63 12.07 21.23
N VAL A 96 9.99 11.71 20.02
CA VAL A 96 9.59 10.44 19.39
C VAL A 96 10.82 9.59 19.11
N LEU A 97 10.80 8.34 19.55
CA LEU A 97 11.70 7.30 19.08
C LEU A 97 11.00 6.48 18.02
N VAL A 98 11.56 6.41 16.83
CA VAL A 98 11.11 5.52 15.74
C VAL A 98 12.09 4.37 15.65
N VAL A 99 11.61 3.14 15.70
CA VAL A 99 12.43 1.94 15.52
C VAL A 99 11.90 1.11 14.35
N ASP A 100 12.81 0.51 13.59
CA ASP A 100 12.44 -0.45 12.54
C ASP A 100 13.39 -1.65 12.58
N ARG A 101 12.83 -2.87 12.42
CA ARG A 101 13.63 -4.10 12.36
C ARG A 101 14.51 -4.21 11.10
N ARG A 102 14.12 -3.49 10.03
CA ARG A 102 14.90 -3.39 8.79
C ARG A 102 16.08 -2.44 8.98
N ASP A 103 17.08 -2.58 8.12
CA ASP A 103 18.28 -1.75 8.08
C ASP A 103 18.07 -0.37 7.44
N HIS A 104 16.80 -0.04 7.12
CA HIS A 104 16.43 1.18 6.41
C HIS A 104 15.05 1.70 6.84
N ILE A 105 14.80 2.98 6.59
CA ILE A 105 13.51 3.66 6.71
C ILE A 105 12.67 3.44 5.43
N ALA A 106 11.49 4.06 5.36
CA ALA A 106 10.54 4.06 4.26
C ALA A 106 9.74 2.75 4.09
N GLY A 107 9.95 1.73 4.93
CA GLY A 107 9.18 0.49 4.89
C GLY A 107 9.21 -0.17 3.50
N ASN A 108 8.05 -0.54 2.97
CA ASN A 108 7.96 -1.15 1.64
C ASN A 108 8.21 -0.16 0.49
N ALA A 109 8.15 1.15 0.73
CA ALA A 109 8.46 2.15 -0.29
C ALA A 109 9.97 2.46 -0.40
N TYR A 110 10.82 1.73 0.34
CA TYR A 110 12.27 1.92 0.29
C TYR A 110 12.83 1.74 -1.12
N ASP A 111 13.56 2.74 -1.55
CA ASP A 111 14.31 2.78 -2.80
C ASP A 111 15.78 3.12 -2.56
N HIS A 112 16.63 2.67 -3.45
CA HIS A 112 18.08 2.88 -3.36
C HIS A 112 18.71 2.79 -4.76
N LEU A 113 19.90 3.32 -4.89
CA LEU A 113 20.71 3.06 -6.07
C LEU A 113 21.29 1.64 -5.97
N ASP A 114 21.11 0.86 -7.01
CA ASP A 114 21.77 -0.45 -7.13
C ASP A 114 23.27 -0.30 -7.46
N ASP A 115 23.97 -1.42 -7.61
CA ASP A 115 25.41 -1.43 -7.89
C ASP A 115 25.77 -0.76 -9.23
N ALA A 116 24.81 -0.63 -10.14
CA ALA A 116 25.00 0.06 -11.41
C ALA A 116 24.66 1.55 -11.34
N GLY A 117 24.11 2.04 -10.23
CA GLY A 117 23.66 3.42 -10.05
C GLY A 117 22.24 3.70 -10.57
N VAL A 118 21.45 2.66 -10.81
CA VAL A 118 20.02 2.79 -11.17
C VAL A 118 19.18 2.85 -9.89
N LEU A 119 18.27 3.82 -9.79
CA LEU A 119 17.34 3.93 -8.66
C LEU A 119 16.26 2.86 -8.79
N VAL A 120 16.24 1.93 -7.84
CA VAL A 120 15.32 0.79 -7.80
C VAL A 120 14.55 0.76 -6.49
N HIS A 121 13.33 0.20 -6.51
CA HIS A 121 12.57 -0.08 -5.30
C HIS A 121 12.84 -1.52 -4.85
N ARG A 122 13.22 -1.70 -3.59
CA ARG A 122 13.59 -3.02 -3.06
C ARG A 122 12.42 -3.98 -2.98
N TYR A 123 11.20 -3.47 -2.80
CA TYR A 123 9.99 -4.24 -2.53
C TYR A 123 8.90 -4.05 -3.59
N GLY A 124 9.32 -3.96 -4.85
CA GLY A 124 8.43 -3.75 -5.98
C GLY A 124 8.00 -2.29 -6.18
N PRO A 125 7.30 -1.98 -7.27
CA PRO A 125 6.99 -0.60 -7.63
C PRO A 125 5.97 0.01 -6.69
N HIS A 126 6.28 1.19 -6.19
CA HIS A 126 5.38 2.05 -5.46
C HIS A 126 5.15 3.32 -6.26
N ILE A 127 3.91 3.60 -6.62
CA ILE A 127 3.50 4.80 -7.34
C ILE A 127 2.59 5.62 -6.42
N PHE A 128 2.88 6.91 -6.28
CA PHE A 128 2.03 7.78 -5.49
C PHE A 128 0.87 8.30 -6.35
N HIS A 129 -0.35 8.04 -5.90
CA HIS A 129 -1.57 8.52 -6.53
C HIS A 129 -2.63 8.80 -5.46
N THR A 130 -3.39 9.87 -5.64
CA THR A 130 -4.45 10.27 -4.69
C THR A 130 -5.39 11.31 -5.29
N ASN A 131 -6.62 11.36 -4.76
CA ASN A 131 -7.56 12.45 -4.98
C ASN A 131 -7.57 13.48 -3.84
N SER A 132 -6.78 13.24 -2.77
CA SER A 132 -6.73 14.12 -1.61
C SER A 132 -5.67 15.21 -1.78
N GLN A 133 -6.08 16.45 -2.01
CA GLN A 133 -5.18 17.60 -2.07
C GLN A 133 -4.42 17.78 -0.74
N GLN A 134 -5.05 17.50 0.39
CA GLN A 134 -4.43 17.59 1.71
C GLN A 134 -3.21 16.66 1.85
N VAL A 135 -3.31 15.43 1.32
CA VAL A 135 -2.19 14.48 1.31
C VAL A 135 -1.07 14.98 0.40
N VAL A 136 -1.42 15.52 -0.77
CA VAL A 136 -0.46 16.13 -1.69
C VAL A 136 0.27 17.29 -1.02
N ASP A 137 -0.46 18.23 -0.42
CA ASP A 137 0.11 19.42 0.24
C ASP A 137 1.03 19.01 1.41
N TYR A 138 0.62 18.01 2.19
CA TYR A 138 1.42 17.51 3.30
C TYR A 138 2.74 16.91 2.82
N LEU A 139 2.72 15.98 1.87
CA LEU A 139 3.92 15.29 1.39
C LEU A 139 4.82 16.20 0.55
N SER A 140 4.26 17.21 -0.13
CA SER A 140 5.02 18.22 -0.89
C SER A 140 5.96 19.07 -0.04
N ARG A 141 5.82 19.02 1.28
CA ARG A 141 6.77 19.63 2.22
C ARG A 141 8.13 18.90 2.24
N PHE A 142 8.14 17.64 1.83
CA PHE A 142 9.30 16.74 1.95
C PHE A 142 9.88 16.29 0.61
N THR A 143 9.18 16.57 -0.49
CA THR A 143 9.64 16.22 -1.83
C THR A 143 9.10 17.19 -2.88
N GLN A 144 9.78 17.23 -4.01
CA GLN A 144 9.20 17.70 -5.27
C GLN A 144 8.63 16.50 -6.03
N TRP A 145 7.65 16.74 -6.88
CA TRP A 145 6.96 15.69 -7.61
C TRP A 145 7.36 15.68 -9.07
N ARG A 146 7.67 14.50 -9.57
CA ARG A 146 7.75 14.21 -11.00
C ARG A 146 6.41 13.66 -11.45
N PRO A 147 5.66 14.32 -12.32
CA PRO A 147 4.42 13.77 -12.88
C PRO A 147 4.67 12.41 -13.52
N TYR A 148 3.84 11.42 -13.19
CA TYR A 148 3.94 10.09 -13.75
C TYR A 148 2.58 9.40 -13.74
N GLU A 149 2.05 9.09 -14.91
CA GLU A 149 0.85 8.29 -15.10
C GLU A 149 1.25 6.83 -15.30
N HIS A 150 0.82 5.96 -14.40
CA HIS A 150 1.19 4.56 -14.46
C HIS A 150 0.43 3.83 -15.56
N ARG A 151 1.17 3.17 -16.44
CA ARG A 151 0.68 2.28 -17.49
C ARG A 151 1.24 0.89 -17.31
N VAL A 152 0.38 -0.11 -17.51
CA VAL A 152 0.72 -1.52 -17.35
C VAL A 152 0.36 -2.24 -18.64
N LEU A 153 1.21 -3.13 -19.09
CA LEU A 153 0.90 -4.08 -20.15
C LEU A 153 0.80 -5.50 -19.58
N ALA A 154 0.01 -6.35 -20.22
CA ALA A 154 -0.01 -7.78 -19.98
C ALA A 154 0.63 -8.53 -21.16
N SER A 155 1.52 -9.45 -20.86
CA SER A 155 2.11 -10.38 -21.84
C SER A 155 1.17 -11.55 -22.06
N VAL A 156 0.57 -11.63 -23.26
CA VAL A 156 -0.37 -12.69 -23.65
C VAL A 156 0.10 -13.27 -24.99
N GLY A 157 0.62 -14.48 -24.96
CA GLY A 157 1.29 -15.05 -26.12
C GLY A 157 2.49 -14.20 -26.54
N ASP A 158 2.48 -13.75 -27.78
CA ASP A 158 3.48 -12.86 -28.38
C ASP A 158 3.12 -11.37 -28.31
N LYS A 159 1.99 -11.02 -27.67
CA LYS A 159 1.47 -9.67 -27.61
C LYS A 159 1.68 -9.02 -26.24
N LEU A 160 1.93 -7.71 -26.24
CA LEU A 160 1.85 -6.84 -25.07
C LEU A 160 0.58 -6.00 -25.17
N LEU A 161 -0.35 -6.23 -24.25
CA LEU A 161 -1.70 -5.67 -24.29
C LEU A 161 -1.94 -4.72 -23.12
N PRO A 162 -2.55 -3.53 -23.32
CA PRO A 162 -2.85 -2.61 -22.23
C PRO A 162 -3.70 -3.22 -21.13
N MET A 163 -3.36 -2.91 -19.87
CA MET A 163 -4.13 -3.23 -18.67
C MET A 163 -4.31 -1.95 -17.82
N PRO A 164 -5.52 -1.69 -17.30
CA PRO A 164 -6.76 -2.47 -17.36
C PRO A 164 -7.28 -2.71 -18.78
N ILE A 165 -8.08 -3.80 -18.94
CA ILE A 165 -8.73 -4.12 -20.22
C ILE A 165 -9.50 -2.88 -20.71
N ASN A 166 -9.22 -2.47 -21.94
CA ASN A 166 -9.83 -1.33 -22.60
C ASN A 166 -10.05 -1.63 -24.09
N ARG A 167 -10.62 -0.70 -24.84
CA ARG A 167 -10.93 -0.89 -26.28
C ARG A 167 -9.68 -1.25 -27.10
N THR A 168 -8.54 -0.65 -26.79
CA THR A 168 -7.26 -1.00 -27.45
C THR A 168 -6.85 -2.44 -27.15
N THR A 169 -7.04 -2.90 -25.91
CA THR A 169 -6.80 -4.31 -25.52
C THR A 169 -7.64 -5.26 -26.37
N LEU A 170 -8.94 -4.97 -26.52
CA LEU A 170 -9.86 -5.80 -27.30
C LEU A 170 -9.47 -5.83 -28.78
N ASN A 171 -9.21 -4.67 -29.38
CA ASN A 171 -8.80 -4.57 -30.77
C ASN A 171 -7.51 -5.35 -31.05
N LEU A 172 -6.50 -5.20 -30.20
CA LEU A 172 -5.21 -5.89 -30.36
C LEU A 172 -5.30 -7.39 -30.14
N LEU A 173 -6.07 -7.82 -29.11
CA LEU A 173 -6.20 -9.23 -28.79
C LEU A 173 -6.92 -10.00 -29.90
N TYR A 174 -8.06 -9.47 -30.36
CA TYR A 174 -8.95 -10.17 -31.28
C TYR A 174 -8.76 -9.76 -32.75
N GLY A 175 -7.88 -8.81 -33.05
CA GLY A 175 -7.73 -8.30 -34.43
C GLY A 175 -8.96 -7.55 -34.92
N LEU A 176 -9.62 -6.77 -34.04
CA LEU A 176 -10.84 -6.03 -34.31
C LEU A 176 -10.54 -4.55 -34.59
N ASP A 177 -11.54 -3.84 -35.07
CA ASP A 177 -11.53 -2.38 -35.26
C ASP A 177 -12.82 -1.78 -34.64
N LEU A 178 -12.96 -1.94 -33.32
CA LEU A 178 -14.04 -1.33 -32.54
C LEU A 178 -13.84 0.19 -32.56
N ALA A 179 -14.76 0.91 -33.21
CA ALA A 179 -14.56 2.33 -33.54
C ALA A 179 -14.78 3.24 -32.31
N ASP A 180 -15.72 2.89 -31.42
CA ASP A 180 -16.11 3.72 -30.29
C ASP A 180 -16.40 2.92 -29.01
N GLU A 181 -16.85 3.61 -27.97
CA GLU A 181 -17.17 3.02 -26.68
C GLU A 181 -18.44 2.14 -26.74
N ALA A 182 -19.37 2.43 -27.65
CA ALA A 182 -20.59 1.65 -27.81
C ALA A 182 -20.27 0.27 -28.43
N ASP A 183 -19.38 0.23 -29.42
CA ASP A 183 -18.89 -1.02 -29.99
C ASP A 183 -18.20 -1.88 -28.96
N ALA A 184 -17.31 -1.27 -28.15
CA ALA A 184 -16.60 -1.96 -27.09
C ALA A 184 -17.55 -2.47 -26.01
N ALA A 185 -18.56 -1.69 -25.63
CA ALA A 185 -19.59 -2.10 -24.67
C ALA A 185 -20.42 -3.25 -25.20
N ALA A 186 -20.86 -3.21 -26.47
CA ALA A 186 -21.61 -4.29 -27.10
C ALA A 186 -20.77 -5.58 -27.19
N PHE A 187 -19.49 -5.45 -27.53
CA PHE A 187 -18.56 -6.58 -27.57
C PHE A 187 -18.41 -7.27 -26.22
N LEU A 188 -18.23 -6.51 -25.14
CA LEU A 188 -18.13 -7.03 -23.78
C LEU A 188 -19.45 -7.63 -23.31
N ALA A 189 -20.59 -6.95 -23.53
CA ALA A 189 -21.90 -7.43 -23.16
C ALA A 189 -22.27 -8.76 -23.81
N ALA A 190 -21.85 -8.99 -25.06
CA ALA A 190 -22.08 -10.26 -25.76
C ALA A 190 -21.28 -11.44 -25.16
N ARG A 191 -20.26 -11.18 -24.36
CA ARG A 191 -19.38 -12.19 -23.72
C ARG A 191 -19.59 -12.33 -22.23
N ALA A 192 -20.12 -11.31 -21.59
CA ALA A 192 -20.43 -11.30 -20.16
C ALA A 192 -21.32 -12.47 -19.77
N GLU A 193 -21.01 -13.13 -18.65
CA GLU A 193 -21.80 -14.22 -18.10
C GLU A 193 -22.85 -13.66 -17.12
N THR A 194 -24.05 -14.24 -17.13
CA THR A 194 -25.06 -13.90 -16.14
C THR A 194 -24.68 -14.52 -14.80
N VAL A 195 -24.43 -13.69 -13.80
CA VAL A 195 -24.12 -14.09 -12.41
C VAL A 195 -25.23 -13.59 -11.51
N GLU A 196 -26.01 -14.49 -10.90
CA GLU A 196 -27.14 -14.12 -10.02
C GLU A 196 -26.68 -13.31 -8.79
N THR A 197 -25.53 -13.69 -8.22
CA THR A 197 -24.98 -13.02 -7.02
C THR A 197 -23.47 -12.99 -7.09
N VAL A 198 -22.90 -11.80 -7.23
CA VAL A 198 -21.45 -11.58 -7.27
C VAL A 198 -20.86 -11.68 -5.86
N ARG A 199 -20.12 -12.74 -5.58
CA ARG A 199 -19.47 -13.03 -4.29
C ARG A 199 -17.95 -13.16 -4.39
N THR A 200 -17.46 -13.74 -5.47
CA THR A 200 -16.06 -14.09 -5.66
C THR A 200 -15.38 -13.17 -6.66
N SER A 201 -14.06 -13.23 -6.69
CA SER A 201 -13.24 -12.53 -7.67
C SER A 201 -13.50 -13.02 -9.10
N GLU A 202 -13.80 -14.31 -9.29
CA GLU A 202 -14.25 -14.86 -10.57
C GLU A 202 -15.56 -14.22 -11.02
N ASP A 203 -16.59 -14.22 -10.16
CA ASP A 203 -17.91 -13.66 -10.46
C ASP A 203 -17.82 -12.23 -11.00
N VAL A 204 -17.00 -11.39 -10.36
CA VAL A 204 -16.80 -9.99 -10.79
C VAL A 204 -16.30 -9.92 -12.22
N VAL A 205 -15.30 -10.73 -12.56
CA VAL A 205 -14.64 -10.62 -13.86
C VAL A 205 -15.48 -11.25 -14.96
N VAL A 206 -16.04 -12.46 -14.74
CA VAL A 206 -16.85 -13.12 -15.77
C VAL A 206 -18.14 -12.36 -16.07
N ALA A 207 -18.71 -11.71 -15.07
CA ALA A 207 -19.87 -10.83 -15.24
C ALA A 207 -19.54 -9.54 -16.03
N ALA A 208 -18.30 -9.10 -16.01
CA ALA A 208 -17.88 -7.88 -16.71
C ALA A 208 -17.34 -8.14 -18.12
N VAL A 209 -16.54 -9.19 -18.31
CA VAL A 209 -15.76 -9.41 -19.54
C VAL A 209 -15.93 -10.81 -20.15
N GLY A 210 -16.58 -11.72 -19.44
CA GLY A 210 -16.78 -13.11 -19.86
C GLY A 210 -15.59 -14.04 -19.57
N ARG A 211 -15.82 -15.33 -19.80
CA ARG A 211 -14.91 -16.42 -19.42
C ARG A 211 -13.53 -16.35 -20.09
N GLU A 212 -13.51 -16.09 -21.38
CA GLU A 212 -12.28 -16.07 -22.15
C GLU A 212 -11.29 -15.00 -21.67
N LEU A 213 -11.76 -13.76 -21.47
CA LEU A 213 -10.92 -12.67 -20.95
C LEU A 213 -10.52 -12.90 -19.48
N TYR A 214 -11.40 -13.51 -18.70
CA TYR A 214 -11.09 -13.92 -17.34
C TYR A 214 -9.93 -14.93 -17.33
N GLU A 215 -9.98 -15.98 -18.13
CA GLU A 215 -8.92 -16.99 -18.21
C GLU A 215 -7.61 -16.38 -18.75
N THR A 216 -7.71 -15.49 -19.73
CA THR A 216 -6.54 -14.87 -20.36
C THR A 216 -5.77 -13.92 -19.43
N PHE A 217 -6.46 -13.10 -18.67
CA PHE A 217 -5.82 -11.99 -17.94
C PHE A 217 -5.82 -12.14 -16.41
N PHE A 218 -6.80 -12.85 -15.85
CA PHE A 218 -7.05 -12.78 -14.40
C PHE A 218 -6.78 -14.09 -13.67
N ARG A 219 -7.25 -15.22 -14.19
CA ARG A 219 -7.22 -16.47 -13.45
C ARG A 219 -5.81 -16.90 -13.08
N GLY A 220 -4.92 -17.06 -14.06
CA GLY A 220 -3.55 -17.51 -13.82
C GLY A 220 -2.74 -16.49 -13.00
N TYR A 221 -2.90 -15.18 -13.28
CA TYR A 221 -2.28 -14.13 -12.48
C TYR A 221 -2.72 -14.21 -11.01
N THR A 222 -4.03 -14.32 -10.78
CA THR A 222 -4.61 -14.35 -9.43
C THR A 222 -4.19 -15.61 -8.68
N ARG A 223 -4.16 -16.78 -9.35
CA ARG A 223 -3.68 -18.03 -8.76
C ARG A 223 -2.21 -17.94 -8.34
N LYS A 224 -1.34 -17.38 -9.17
CA LYS A 224 0.06 -17.12 -8.78
C LYS A 224 0.15 -16.19 -7.59
N GLN A 225 -0.54 -15.05 -7.66
CA GLN A 225 -0.48 -14.00 -6.62
C GLN A 225 -0.99 -14.49 -5.27
N TRP A 226 -2.11 -15.22 -5.26
CA TRP A 226 -2.82 -15.55 -4.02
C TRP A 226 -2.65 -17.02 -3.58
N GLY A 227 -2.13 -17.90 -4.45
CA GLY A 227 -2.09 -19.35 -4.20
C GLY A 227 -3.47 -20.02 -4.16
N LEU A 228 -4.52 -19.31 -4.58
CA LEU A 228 -5.93 -19.72 -4.54
C LEU A 228 -6.58 -19.44 -5.89
N ASP A 229 -7.59 -20.22 -6.25
CA ASP A 229 -8.42 -19.92 -7.42
C ASP A 229 -9.27 -18.66 -7.15
N PRO A 230 -9.50 -17.77 -8.14
CA PRO A 230 -10.35 -16.59 -7.96
C PRO A 230 -11.76 -16.87 -7.43
N SER A 231 -12.30 -18.08 -7.64
CA SER A 231 -13.57 -18.53 -7.08
C SER A 231 -13.55 -18.71 -5.55
N GLU A 232 -12.38 -18.79 -4.94
CA GLU A 232 -12.18 -18.94 -3.49
C GLU A 232 -11.86 -17.60 -2.79
N LEU A 233 -11.66 -16.53 -3.57
CA LEU A 233 -11.28 -15.20 -3.07
C LEU A 233 -12.48 -14.25 -3.07
N ASP A 234 -12.49 -13.35 -2.08
CA ASP A 234 -13.50 -12.29 -2.01
C ASP A 234 -13.46 -11.40 -3.27
N LYS A 235 -14.63 -10.94 -3.69
CA LYS A 235 -14.82 -10.09 -4.87
C LYS A 235 -13.92 -8.83 -4.89
N SER A 236 -13.52 -8.33 -3.73
CA SER A 236 -12.69 -7.12 -3.61
C SER A 236 -11.31 -7.26 -4.25
N VAL A 237 -10.80 -8.48 -4.44
CA VAL A 237 -9.48 -8.71 -5.06
C VAL A 237 -9.41 -8.20 -6.49
N THR A 238 -10.44 -8.50 -7.30
CA THR A 238 -10.48 -8.13 -8.73
C THR A 238 -11.35 -6.91 -9.01
N ALA A 239 -12.31 -6.59 -8.15
CA ALA A 239 -13.22 -5.44 -8.32
C ALA A 239 -12.49 -4.08 -8.42
N ARG A 240 -11.26 -3.99 -7.93
CA ARG A 240 -10.41 -2.79 -8.02
C ARG A 240 -9.82 -2.54 -9.41
N VAL A 241 -9.82 -3.55 -10.29
CA VAL A 241 -9.28 -3.44 -11.65
C VAL A 241 -10.45 -3.13 -12.58
N PRO A 242 -10.58 -1.89 -13.09
CA PRO A 242 -11.72 -1.54 -13.94
C PRO A 242 -11.61 -2.20 -15.32
N THR A 243 -12.75 -2.41 -15.96
CA THR A 243 -12.84 -2.65 -17.41
C THR A 243 -13.33 -1.37 -18.06
N ARG A 244 -12.74 -0.97 -19.17
CA ARG A 244 -13.06 0.28 -19.86
C ARG A 244 -13.49 0.05 -21.30
N THR A 245 -14.41 0.87 -21.75
CA THR A 245 -14.84 0.93 -23.16
C THR A 245 -14.07 1.97 -23.97
N SER A 246 -13.40 2.91 -23.29
CA SER A 246 -12.53 3.93 -23.89
C SER A 246 -11.15 3.35 -24.25
N THR A 247 -10.28 4.18 -24.77
CA THR A 247 -8.85 3.85 -25.02
C THR A 247 -7.92 4.31 -23.89
N ASP A 248 -8.46 4.77 -22.75
CA ASP A 248 -7.67 5.19 -21.59
C ASP A 248 -6.94 3.99 -20.99
N ASP A 249 -5.61 3.98 -21.10
CA ASP A 249 -4.71 2.93 -20.66
C ASP A 249 -4.04 3.22 -19.31
N ARG A 250 -4.36 4.35 -18.67
CA ARG A 250 -3.83 4.67 -17.35
C ARG A 250 -4.31 3.67 -16.30
N TYR A 251 -3.42 3.17 -15.49
CA TYR A 251 -3.77 2.20 -14.46
C TYR A 251 -4.63 2.83 -13.35
N PHE A 252 -4.29 4.04 -12.92
CA PHE A 252 -5.05 4.84 -11.95
C PHE A 252 -5.83 5.95 -12.64
N GLN A 253 -6.90 6.40 -11.99
CA GLN A 253 -7.73 7.55 -12.44
C GLN A 253 -7.68 8.73 -11.47
N ASP A 254 -6.85 8.63 -10.43
CA ASP A 254 -6.68 9.70 -9.47
C ASP A 254 -6.19 10.98 -10.12
N SER A 255 -6.66 12.12 -9.60
CA SER A 255 -6.33 13.45 -10.13
C SER A 255 -4.86 13.82 -9.96
N PHE A 256 -4.19 13.25 -8.96
CA PHE A 256 -2.77 13.42 -8.73
C PHE A 256 -2.06 12.07 -8.84
N GLN A 257 -1.10 11.99 -9.76
CA GLN A 257 -0.27 10.80 -9.98
C GLN A 257 1.17 11.26 -10.21
N ALA A 258 2.10 10.82 -9.39
CA ALA A 258 3.48 11.28 -9.46
C ALA A 258 4.44 10.33 -8.74
N MET A 259 5.72 10.55 -8.96
CA MET A 259 6.82 9.95 -8.20
C MET A 259 7.56 11.05 -7.43
N PRO A 260 8.07 10.77 -6.21
CA PRO A 260 9.01 11.68 -5.56
C PRO A 260 10.23 11.88 -6.46
N ALA A 261 10.59 13.14 -6.75
CA ALA A 261 11.61 13.46 -7.76
C ALA A 261 13.00 12.87 -7.42
N GLU A 262 13.32 12.72 -6.13
CA GLU A 262 14.58 12.16 -5.64
C GLU A 262 14.39 10.78 -5.00
N GLY A 263 13.23 10.16 -5.20
CA GLY A 263 12.86 8.88 -4.62
C GLY A 263 12.19 8.99 -3.24
N TYR A 264 11.59 7.88 -2.82
CA TYR A 264 10.88 7.78 -1.54
C TYR A 264 11.81 7.90 -0.34
N THR A 265 12.94 7.22 -0.37
CA THR A 265 13.90 7.26 0.75
C THR A 265 14.38 8.66 1.06
N ALA A 266 14.62 9.49 0.03
CA ALA A 266 14.98 10.89 0.20
C ALA A 266 13.83 11.69 0.84
N MET A 267 12.59 11.47 0.43
CA MET A 267 11.40 12.07 1.03
C MET A 267 11.27 11.70 2.51
N PHE A 268 11.41 10.42 2.85
CA PHE A 268 11.35 9.95 4.23
C PHE A 268 12.47 10.51 5.11
N LYS A 269 13.71 10.62 4.58
CA LYS A 269 14.81 11.26 5.30
C LYS A 269 14.45 12.69 5.71
N ARG A 270 13.86 13.47 4.80
CA ARG A 270 13.43 14.85 5.11
C ARG A 270 12.25 14.89 6.09
N MET A 271 11.33 13.93 6.01
CA MET A 271 10.17 13.85 6.93
C MET A 271 10.63 13.55 8.36
N LEU A 272 11.63 12.70 8.52
CA LEU A 272 12.14 12.28 9.82
C LEU A 272 13.27 13.19 10.34
N ASP A 273 13.77 14.15 9.54
CA ASP A 273 14.79 15.12 9.94
C ASP A 273 14.19 16.22 10.83
N HIS A 274 13.98 15.88 12.08
CA HIS A 274 13.43 16.80 13.09
C HIS A 274 14.11 16.56 14.45
N PRO A 275 14.49 17.63 15.20
CA PRO A 275 15.21 17.48 16.46
C PRO A 275 14.46 16.72 17.55
N GLY A 276 13.14 16.61 17.44
CA GLY A 276 12.28 15.81 18.33
C GLY A 276 12.14 14.34 17.92
N ILE A 277 12.79 13.91 16.82
CA ILE A 277 12.68 12.54 16.32
C ILE A 277 14.05 11.86 16.38
N THR A 278 14.12 10.70 17.01
CA THR A 278 15.26 9.79 16.95
C THR A 278 14.84 8.58 16.13
N VAL A 279 15.66 8.14 15.18
CA VAL A 279 15.39 6.96 14.34
C VAL A 279 16.48 5.92 14.58
N GLU A 280 16.08 4.70 14.89
CA GLU A 280 16.95 3.53 15.02
C GLU A 280 16.46 2.41 14.10
N THR A 281 17.31 2.00 13.17
CA THR A 281 17.07 0.89 12.25
C THR A 281 17.82 -0.36 12.71
N SER A 282 17.49 -1.53 12.15
CA SER A 282 18.01 -2.84 12.59
C SER A 282 17.71 -3.16 14.06
N VAL A 283 16.58 -2.67 14.57
CA VAL A 283 16.14 -2.85 15.96
C VAL A 283 14.77 -3.52 15.96
N ASP A 284 14.70 -4.75 16.44
CA ASP A 284 13.40 -5.38 16.70
C ASP A 284 12.78 -4.80 17.97
N PHE A 285 11.51 -4.45 17.91
CA PHE A 285 10.74 -3.92 19.04
C PHE A 285 10.83 -4.81 20.30
N ARG A 286 10.89 -6.13 20.11
CA ARG A 286 10.98 -7.10 21.20
C ARG A 286 12.32 -7.10 21.93
N ASP A 287 13.36 -6.60 21.28
CA ASP A 287 14.72 -6.54 21.82
C ASP A 287 15.02 -5.21 22.55
N LEU A 288 14.10 -4.24 22.49
CA LEU A 288 14.30 -2.89 23.05
C LEU A 288 14.41 -2.84 24.58
N GLY A 289 14.03 -3.91 25.29
CA GLY A 289 13.97 -3.87 26.75
C GLY A 289 13.04 -2.76 27.28
N ASP A 290 13.33 -2.23 28.46
CA ASP A 290 12.55 -1.15 29.08
C ASP A 290 12.91 0.22 28.48
N VAL A 291 12.51 0.46 27.21
CA VAL A 291 12.55 1.82 26.67
C VAL A 291 11.57 2.70 27.41
N ALA A 292 12.07 3.74 28.07
CA ALA A 292 11.24 4.66 28.84
C ALA A 292 10.48 5.61 27.86
N ALA A 293 9.39 5.12 27.27
CA ALA A 293 8.41 5.90 26.53
C ALA A 293 7.05 5.90 27.25
N GLU A 294 6.30 7.01 27.16
CA GLU A 294 4.97 7.10 27.80
C GLU A 294 3.95 6.27 27.01
N HIS A 295 4.09 6.19 25.69
CA HIS A 295 3.20 5.47 24.79
C HIS A 295 3.97 4.73 23.71
N THR A 296 3.41 3.61 23.24
CA THR A 296 3.90 2.86 22.09
C THR A 296 2.83 2.84 20.99
N VAL A 297 3.23 3.16 19.77
CA VAL A 297 2.41 2.98 18.56
C VAL A 297 3.08 1.95 17.68
N PHE A 298 2.41 0.82 17.48
CA PHE A 298 2.91 -0.28 16.68
C PHE A 298 2.25 -0.25 15.28
N THR A 299 3.04 -0.15 14.22
CA THR A 299 2.56 -0.10 12.83
C THR A 299 2.83 -1.39 12.05
N GLY A 300 3.32 -2.42 12.72
CA GLY A 300 3.52 -3.75 12.17
C GLY A 300 2.25 -4.61 12.16
N PRO A 301 2.35 -5.90 11.82
CA PRO A 301 1.23 -6.83 11.85
C PRO A 301 0.63 -6.95 13.26
N ILE A 302 -0.70 -6.81 13.35
CA ILE A 302 -1.40 -6.80 14.65
C ILE A 302 -1.28 -8.13 15.38
N ASP A 303 -1.31 -9.24 14.67
CA ASP A 303 -1.15 -10.58 15.21
C ASP A 303 0.25 -10.79 15.82
N GLU A 304 1.29 -10.23 15.21
CA GLU A 304 2.66 -10.23 15.74
C GLU A 304 2.76 -9.45 17.05
N PHE A 305 2.09 -8.30 17.16
CA PHE A 305 2.07 -7.51 18.40
C PHE A 305 1.48 -8.28 19.59
N PHE A 306 0.50 -9.13 19.33
CA PHE A 306 -0.16 -9.94 20.35
C PHE A 306 0.37 -11.38 20.44
N ASP A 307 1.60 -11.65 19.96
CA ASP A 307 2.25 -12.97 19.99
C ASP A 307 1.39 -14.08 19.38
N TYR A 308 0.64 -13.74 18.33
CA TYR A 308 -0.23 -14.66 17.58
C TYR A 308 -1.26 -15.40 18.43
N ARG A 309 -1.70 -14.82 19.54
CA ARG A 309 -2.56 -15.49 20.55
C ARG A 309 -3.90 -16.00 20.03
N PHE A 310 -4.39 -15.45 18.91
CA PHE A 310 -5.60 -15.91 18.21
C PHE A 310 -5.29 -16.62 16.88
N GLY A 311 -4.02 -16.96 16.64
CA GLY A 311 -3.51 -17.56 15.43
C GLY A 311 -2.93 -16.52 14.46
N LYS A 312 -2.02 -16.97 13.60
CA LYS A 312 -1.41 -16.11 12.57
C LYS A 312 -2.45 -15.71 11.54
N LEU A 313 -2.45 -14.43 11.17
CA LEU A 313 -3.20 -13.95 10.03
C LEU A 313 -2.51 -14.42 8.74
N PRO A 314 -3.24 -15.04 7.80
CA PRO A 314 -2.65 -15.46 6.54
C PRO A 314 -2.28 -14.28 5.66
N TYR A 315 -1.03 -14.24 5.23
CA TYR A 315 -0.50 -13.28 4.26
C TYR A 315 0.12 -13.99 3.08
N ARG A 316 0.11 -13.33 1.93
CA ARG A 316 0.99 -13.69 0.82
C ARG A 316 2.27 -12.90 0.93
N CYS A 317 3.35 -13.56 0.59
CA CYS A 317 4.68 -13.01 0.56
C CYS A 317 5.13 -12.77 -0.89
N LEU A 318 6.17 -11.97 -1.08
CA LEU A 318 6.83 -11.75 -2.37
C LEU A 318 8.33 -11.94 -2.22
N ALA A 319 8.90 -12.68 -3.15
CA ALA A 319 10.34 -12.69 -3.39
C ALA A 319 10.65 -11.82 -4.62
N PHE A 320 11.74 -11.06 -4.53
CA PHE A 320 12.17 -10.15 -5.59
C PHE A 320 13.51 -10.58 -6.13
N ARG A 321 13.62 -10.68 -7.46
CA ARG A 321 14.88 -10.88 -8.15
C ARG A 321 15.20 -9.63 -8.95
N HIS A 322 16.33 -9.00 -8.63
CA HIS A 322 16.82 -7.80 -9.31
C HIS A 322 17.88 -8.19 -10.33
N GLU A 323 17.83 -7.61 -11.51
CA GLU A 323 18.78 -7.84 -12.60
C GLU A 323 19.10 -6.50 -13.27
N THR A 324 20.39 -6.29 -13.60
CA THR A 324 20.83 -5.12 -14.38
C THR A 324 21.21 -5.55 -15.79
N HIS A 325 20.75 -4.79 -16.77
CA HIS A 325 21.00 -5.01 -18.19
C HIS A 325 21.82 -3.87 -18.79
N ASP A 326 22.76 -4.24 -19.69
CA ASP A 326 23.56 -3.30 -20.47
C ASP A 326 22.77 -2.76 -21.68
N SER A 327 21.60 -2.17 -21.39
CA SER A 327 20.71 -1.55 -22.36
C SER A 327 20.02 -0.36 -21.73
N GLU A 328 19.69 0.64 -22.54
CA GLU A 328 19.01 1.82 -22.04
C GLU A 328 17.57 1.52 -21.60
N ARG A 329 16.90 0.59 -22.30
CA ARG A 329 15.53 0.16 -22.02
C ARG A 329 15.38 -1.33 -22.30
N PHE A 330 14.50 -1.98 -21.54
CA PHE A 330 14.17 -3.39 -21.70
C PHE A 330 12.74 -3.59 -22.18
N GLN A 331 11.79 -2.84 -21.63
CA GLN A 331 10.37 -2.95 -21.94
C GLN A 331 9.75 -1.56 -22.24
N PRO A 332 8.59 -1.50 -22.92
CA PRO A 332 8.02 -0.21 -23.36
C PRO A 332 7.38 0.61 -22.25
N VAL A 333 7.06 -0.01 -21.10
CA VAL A 333 6.40 0.61 -19.95
C VAL A 333 7.07 0.21 -18.63
N GLY A 334 6.72 0.88 -17.54
CA GLY A 334 7.28 0.61 -16.23
C GLY A 334 6.97 -0.80 -15.69
N VAL A 335 5.80 -1.36 -16.00
CA VAL A 335 5.37 -2.68 -15.51
C VAL A 335 4.74 -3.51 -16.62
N VAL A 336 5.22 -4.73 -16.78
CA VAL A 336 4.58 -5.76 -17.61
C VAL A 336 4.13 -6.91 -16.71
N ASN A 337 2.83 -7.20 -16.74
CA ASN A 337 2.24 -8.34 -16.04
C ASN A 337 2.30 -9.60 -16.90
N TYR A 338 2.47 -10.73 -16.27
CA TYR A 338 2.53 -12.07 -16.88
C TYR A 338 1.38 -12.93 -16.34
N PRO A 339 0.22 -12.95 -17.01
CA PRO A 339 -0.94 -13.74 -16.55
C PRO A 339 -0.74 -15.24 -16.63
N SER A 340 0.00 -15.75 -17.63
CA SER A 340 0.22 -17.19 -17.82
C SER A 340 0.92 -17.83 -16.61
N GLU A 341 0.49 -19.06 -16.29
CA GLU A 341 1.14 -19.91 -15.28
C GLU A 341 2.41 -20.59 -15.82
N ASP A 342 2.75 -20.44 -17.10
CA ASP A 342 3.99 -20.97 -17.70
C ASP A 342 5.25 -20.32 -17.11
N VAL A 343 5.10 -19.12 -16.53
CA VAL A 343 6.17 -18.42 -15.83
C VAL A 343 5.81 -18.20 -14.36
N PRO A 344 6.78 -18.34 -13.44
CA PRO A 344 6.48 -18.31 -12.00
C PRO A 344 6.31 -16.89 -11.43
N TYR A 345 6.79 -15.86 -12.13
CA TYR A 345 6.65 -14.46 -11.70
C TYR A 345 5.33 -13.85 -12.20
N THR A 346 4.83 -12.87 -11.48
CA THR A 346 3.60 -12.16 -11.83
C THR A 346 3.86 -10.92 -12.67
N ARG A 347 5.01 -10.25 -12.48
CA ARG A 347 5.36 -9.05 -13.24
C ARG A 347 6.86 -8.78 -13.28
N ILE A 348 7.24 -7.97 -14.26
CA ILE A 348 8.57 -7.37 -14.37
C ILE A 348 8.41 -5.86 -14.30
N THR A 349 9.19 -5.22 -13.44
CA THR A 349 9.24 -3.76 -13.28
C THR A 349 10.56 -3.21 -13.83
N GLU A 350 10.50 -2.17 -14.66
CA GLU A 350 11.63 -1.38 -15.11
C GLU A 350 11.53 0.05 -14.52
N TYR A 351 12.39 0.35 -13.56
CA TYR A 351 12.25 1.55 -12.72
C TYR A 351 12.53 2.87 -13.42
N LYS A 352 13.36 2.91 -14.46
CA LYS A 352 13.68 4.14 -15.18
C LYS A 352 12.45 4.80 -15.82
N HIS A 353 11.40 4.03 -16.12
CA HIS A 353 10.11 4.61 -16.51
C HIS A 353 9.45 5.38 -15.36
N LEU A 354 9.52 4.84 -14.14
CA LEU A 354 8.93 5.44 -12.95
C LEU A 354 9.73 6.65 -12.48
N THR A 355 11.04 6.48 -12.35
CA THR A 355 11.95 7.49 -11.77
C THR A 355 12.33 8.59 -12.76
N GLY A 356 12.24 8.33 -14.06
CA GLY A 356 12.71 9.24 -15.13
C GLY A 356 14.23 9.36 -15.20
N GLN A 357 14.98 8.51 -14.51
CA GLN A 357 16.43 8.54 -14.51
C GLN A 357 16.97 8.27 -15.92
N ILE A 358 17.94 9.08 -16.34
CA ILE A 358 18.71 8.86 -17.58
C ILE A 358 19.96 8.09 -17.19
N HIS A 359 20.08 6.87 -17.70
CA HIS A 359 21.20 5.99 -17.42
C HIS A 359 21.44 5.01 -18.57
N PRO A 360 22.69 4.68 -18.95
CA PRO A 360 22.98 3.76 -20.07
C PRO A 360 22.55 2.32 -19.79
N LYS A 361 22.48 1.91 -18.53
CA LYS A 361 21.96 0.61 -18.09
C LYS A 361 20.54 0.73 -17.56
N THR A 362 19.83 -0.38 -17.49
CA THR A 362 18.53 -0.45 -16.83
C THR A 362 18.48 -1.63 -15.86
N SER A 363 17.69 -1.47 -14.79
CA SER A 363 17.51 -2.52 -13.78
C SER A 363 16.05 -2.92 -13.69
N LEU A 364 15.85 -4.23 -13.62
CA LEU A 364 14.57 -4.89 -13.59
C LEU A 364 14.35 -5.57 -12.25
N THR A 365 13.09 -5.67 -11.85
CA THR A 365 12.67 -6.52 -10.75
C THR A 365 11.60 -7.49 -11.21
N TYR A 366 11.87 -8.78 -11.01
CA TYR A 366 10.90 -9.86 -11.16
C TYR A 366 10.24 -10.13 -9.81
N GLU A 367 8.92 -10.22 -9.78
CA GLU A 367 8.15 -10.49 -8.56
C GLU A 367 7.60 -11.91 -8.56
N PHE A 368 8.00 -12.69 -7.55
CA PHE A 368 7.60 -14.07 -7.33
C PHE A 368 6.72 -14.15 -6.09
N PRO A 369 5.43 -14.43 -6.22
CA PRO A 369 4.60 -14.72 -5.05
C PRO A 369 5.05 -15.99 -4.36
N CYS A 370 5.04 -15.97 -3.03
CA CYS A 370 5.46 -17.10 -2.20
C CYS A 370 4.60 -17.20 -0.92
N ASP A 371 4.71 -18.32 -0.23
CA ASP A 371 3.93 -18.60 0.98
C ASP A 371 4.68 -18.23 2.26
N GLU A 372 6.01 -18.14 2.19
CA GLU A 372 6.88 -17.83 3.32
C GLU A 372 7.72 -16.59 3.05
N GLY A 373 7.92 -15.76 4.07
CA GLY A 373 8.69 -14.52 4.00
C GLY A 373 8.00 -13.34 4.69
N ASP A 374 8.43 -12.13 4.37
CA ASP A 374 7.79 -10.91 4.86
C ASP A 374 6.33 -10.81 4.37
N PRO A 375 5.38 -10.44 5.24
CA PRO A 375 3.98 -10.31 4.87
C PRO A 375 3.74 -9.07 4.00
N TYR A 376 3.16 -9.27 2.79
CA TYR A 376 2.81 -8.18 1.88
C TYR A 376 1.30 -7.98 1.74
N TYR A 377 0.55 -9.05 1.54
CA TYR A 377 -0.87 -8.98 1.25
C TYR A 377 -1.67 -9.89 2.19
N PRO A 378 -2.55 -9.33 3.04
CA PRO A 378 -3.48 -10.15 3.82
C PRO A 378 -4.42 -10.90 2.87
N VAL A 379 -4.60 -12.20 3.07
CA VAL A 379 -5.47 -13.02 2.22
C VAL A 379 -6.95 -12.71 2.54
N PRO A 380 -7.72 -12.13 1.59
CA PRO A 380 -9.08 -11.64 1.86
C PRO A 380 -10.11 -12.77 1.78
N ARG A 381 -10.27 -13.49 2.88
CA ARG A 381 -11.28 -14.54 3.07
C ARG A 381 -12.08 -14.29 4.35
N ALA A 382 -13.32 -14.76 4.41
CA ALA A 382 -14.21 -14.52 5.53
C ALA A 382 -13.67 -15.10 6.85
N GLU A 383 -13.04 -16.28 6.80
CA GLU A 383 -12.40 -16.90 7.97
C GLU A 383 -11.23 -16.06 8.51
N ASN A 384 -10.43 -15.44 7.64
CA ASN A 384 -9.31 -14.59 8.02
C ASN A 384 -9.80 -13.29 8.66
N GLN A 385 -10.90 -12.74 8.17
CA GLN A 385 -11.59 -11.60 8.79
C GLN A 385 -12.11 -11.94 10.18
N ALA A 386 -12.58 -13.18 10.39
CA ALA A 386 -13.02 -13.64 11.71
C ALA A 386 -11.86 -13.72 12.70
N ILE A 387 -10.67 -14.16 12.28
CA ILE A 387 -9.46 -14.14 13.12
C ILE A 387 -9.04 -12.69 13.40
N TYR A 388 -8.98 -11.83 12.38
CA TYR A 388 -8.60 -10.41 12.53
C TYR A 388 -9.47 -9.67 13.56
N ARG A 389 -10.78 -9.95 13.61
CA ARG A 389 -11.70 -9.31 14.57
C ARG A 389 -11.45 -9.71 16.02
N GLN A 390 -10.67 -10.74 16.28
CA GLN A 390 -10.32 -11.17 17.64
C GLN A 390 -9.13 -10.38 18.20
N TYR A 391 -8.31 -9.80 17.30
CA TYR A 391 -7.23 -8.87 17.64
C TYR A 391 -7.74 -7.45 17.85
#